data_791339ce18cf167987bc65677135dad6
#
_entry.id   791339ce18cf167987bc65677135dad6
#
_cell.length_a   1.000
_cell.length_b   1.000
_cell.length_c   1.000
_cell.angle_alpha   90.00
_cell.angle_beta   90.00
_cell.angle_gamma   90.00
#
_symmetry.space_group_name_H-M   'P 1'
#
loop_
_entity.id
_entity.type
_entity.pdbx_description
1 polymer ?
#
loop_
_entity_poly.entity_id
_entity_poly.type
_entity_poly.pdbx_seq_one_letter_code
_entity_poly.pdbx_strand_id
1 'polypeptide(L)'
;METRKTVYSIIPVILLAIVGFLLYFKGLSFDFLSYRLDSPNSHRAFLIFGAIALPLILLLASDKAFRDEPLHSKILMIGVSSFAVSMNFYIHFIYIFSIVFTVCIAVNLYFELRLCRPTVFHILILIYFIINLASLMWTSDWVSGIHYLKKDLSLVYMPLFFCMFSLLREQLRTILIAVGRWFIFFAFLSVCAWILESRALGLPLSESFGLTKHFLGNIVTPFAVVFSWSNFDHPTYISIGLILGISILWYYVGKKRVAVSELVFGIAIVLFLSVITQSRFMLLAWAVVNTIFVLYSLRKRKKAMIILICISVVSVAVLLRLSPNITKSLFLDDVRKMHYSAAFEAIEENTWLGTGIGGMTKYINKDNPIYTPPISTFWAGHYHPHNQVIGDLMQTGILGLLSIVSLIVYLLYASISQRNILFFSFVILYLLLMSIEMPLMVDQGLYYFVFVISLFTANRPENEDYYKAINIWRGNT
;
A
#
# COMPACT_ATOMS: atom_id res chain seq x y z
N MET A 1 19.15 24.50 27.54
CA MET A 1 17.68 24.53 27.45
C MET A 1 17.19 25.33 26.25
N GLU A 2 17.79 26.46 25.92
CA GLU A 2 17.44 27.30 24.75
C GLU A 2 17.71 26.64 23.41
N THR A 3 18.86 26.03 23.20
CA THR A 3 19.19 25.31 21.96
C THR A 3 18.20 24.19 21.63
N ARG A 4 17.60 23.56 22.65
CA ARG A 4 16.58 22.53 22.43
C ARG A 4 15.25 23.12 21.92
N LYS A 5 14.80 24.24 22.50
CA LYS A 5 13.58 24.93 22.05
C LYS A 5 13.70 25.36 20.60
N THR A 6 14.88 25.81 20.16
CA THR A 6 15.16 26.21 18.80
C THR A 6 15.11 25.02 17.83
N VAL A 7 15.67 23.86 18.18
CA VAL A 7 15.60 22.64 17.38
C VAL A 7 14.15 22.15 17.26
N TYR A 8 13.37 22.16 18.36
CA TYR A 8 11.96 21.76 18.31
C TYR A 8 11.08 22.67 17.45
N SER A 9 11.43 23.95 17.32
CA SER A 9 10.68 24.88 16.46
C SER A 9 11.08 24.80 14.98
N ILE A 10 12.31 24.39 14.66
CA ILE A 10 12.83 24.34 13.30
C ILE A 10 12.42 23.04 12.57
N ILE A 11 12.44 21.88 13.24
CA ILE A 11 12.11 20.60 12.60
C ILE A 11 10.69 20.58 12.01
N PRO A 12 9.62 20.99 12.72
CA PRO A 12 8.28 21.07 12.13
C PRO A 12 8.20 22.00 10.93
N VAL A 13 8.91 23.12 10.95
CA VAL A 13 8.96 24.07 9.82
C VAL A 13 9.65 23.45 8.61
N ILE A 14 10.77 22.76 8.82
CA ILE A 14 11.48 22.05 7.76
C ILE A 14 10.58 20.95 7.16
N LEU A 15 9.89 20.18 8.01
CA LEU A 15 8.96 19.14 7.56
C LEU A 15 7.83 19.70 6.70
N LEU A 16 7.18 20.78 7.16
CA LEU A 16 6.12 21.45 6.41
C LEU A 16 6.64 22.02 5.10
N ALA A 17 7.87 22.60 5.10
CA ALA A 17 8.51 23.10 3.90
C ALA A 17 8.82 21.98 2.91
N ILE A 18 9.35 20.83 3.38
CA ILE A 18 9.63 19.67 2.53
C ILE A 18 8.33 19.15 1.91
N VAL A 19 7.26 18.99 2.72
CA VAL A 19 5.98 18.51 2.21
C VAL A 19 5.34 19.52 1.27
N GLY A 20 5.38 20.82 1.57
CA GLY A 20 4.91 21.87 0.70
C GLY A 20 5.62 21.84 -0.64
N PHE A 21 6.97 21.70 -0.63
CA PHE A 21 7.79 21.57 -1.84
C PHE A 21 7.43 20.30 -2.64
N LEU A 22 7.30 19.14 -1.96
CA LEU A 22 6.97 17.88 -2.61
C LEU A 22 5.57 17.90 -3.22
N LEU A 23 4.60 18.52 -2.56
CA LEU A 23 3.24 18.69 -3.08
C LEU A 23 3.20 19.64 -4.26
N TYR A 24 3.91 20.75 -4.19
CA TYR A 24 4.08 21.68 -5.31
C TYR A 24 4.76 21.00 -6.50
N PHE A 25 5.85 20.27 -6.26
CA PHE A 25 6.57 19.53 -7.29
C PHE A 25 5.73 18.39 -7.90
N LYS A 26 4.85 17.77 -7.12
CA LYS A 26 3.87 16.77 -7.62
C LYS A 26 2.70 17.41 -8.40
N GLY A 27 2.65 18.73 -8.53
CA GLY A 27 1.61 19.43 -9.26
C GLY A 27 0.32 19.65 -8.45
N LEU A 28 0.38 19.50 -7.13
CA LEU A 28 -0.67 19.94 -6.21
C LEU A 28 -0.48 21.46 -5.95
N SER A 29 -0.82 22.28 -6.95
CA SER A 29 -0.91 23.71 -6.73
C SER A 29 -2.14 24.05 -5.88
N PHE A 30 -2.09 25.16 -5.17
CA PHE A 30 -3.24 25.70 -4.42
C PHE A 30 -4.44 25.93 -5.35
N ASP A 31 -4.20 26.24 -6.61
CA ASP A 31 -5.23 26.39 -7.66
C ASP A 31 -5.97 25.08 -7.94
N PHE A 32 -5.29 23.92 -7.85
CA PHE A 32 -5.94 22.62 -7.97
C PHE A 32 -6.88 22.32 -6.79
N LEU A 33 -6.48 22.68 -5.58
CA LEU A 33 -7.32 22.54 -4.38
C LEU A 33 -8.52 23.48 -4.45
N SER A 34 -8.34 24.75 -4.86
CA SER A 34 -9.44 25.72 -4.99
C SER A 34 -10.40 25.30 -6.10
N TYR A 35 -9.92 24.93 -7.27
CA TYR A 35 -10.76 24.46 -8.38
C TYR A 35 -11.62 23.22 -8.01
N ARG A 36 -11.10 22.34 -7.15
CA ARG A 36 -11.84 21.15 -6.68
C ARG A 36 -12.74 21.46 -5.49
N LEU A 37 -12.42 22.43 -4.66
CA LEU A 37 -13.25 22.86 -3.53
C LEU A 37 -14.46 23.69 -3.99
N ASP A 38 -14.32 24.49 -5.03
CA ASP A 38 -15.40 25.31 -5.61
C ASP A 38 -16.33 24.54 -6.57
N SER A 39 -15.97 23.29 -6.92
CA SER A 39 -16.83 22.45 -7.75
C SER A 39 -18.02 21.89 -6.93
N PRO A 40 -19.16 21.54 -7.57
CA PRO A 40 -20.26 20.82 -6.91
C PRO A 40 -19.82 19.52 -6.23
N ASN A 41 -18.58 19.08 -6.52
CA ASN A 41 -17.94 17.91 -5.92
C ASN A 41 -17.23 18.20 -4.60
N SER A 42 -17.09 19.46 -4.17
CA SER A 42 -16.42 19.82 -2.89
C SER A 42 -17.17 19.26 -1.67
N HIS A 43 -18.49 19.33 -1.66
CA HIS A 43 -19.31 18.72 -0.60
C HIS A 43 -19.09 17.19 -0.52
N ARG A 44 -18.80 16.55 -1.64
CA ARG A 44 -18.50 15.12 -1.74
C ARG A 44 -17.14 14.80 -1.10
N ALA A 45 -16.12 15.64 -1.29
CA ALA A 45 -14.82 15.47 -0.65
C ALA A 45 -14.92 15.53 0.89
N PHE A 46 -15.72 16.44 1.45
CA PHE A 46 -15.99 16.51 2.88
C PHE A 46 -16.73 15.27 3.40
N LEU A 47 -17.72 14.77 2.65
CA LEU A 47 -18.43 13.54 3.02
C LEU A 47 -17.50 12.33 3.03
N ILE A 48 -16.59 12.23 2.06
CA ILE A 48 -15.61 11.15 1.99
C ILE A 48 -14.62 11.26 3.14
N PHE A 49 -14.11 12.47 3.40
CA PHE A 49 -13.22 12.71 4.54
C PHE A 49 -13.88 12.32 5.86
N GLY A 50 -15.14 12.70 6.06
CA GLY A 50 -15.94 12.33 7.22
C GLY A 50 -16.17 10.81 7.29
N ALA A 51 -16.49 10.16 6.17
CA ALA A 51 -16.71 8.72 6.10
C ALA A 51 -15.43 7.91 6.38
N ILE A 52 -14.25 8.45 6.10
CA ILE A 52 -12.96 7.84 6.43
C ILE A 52 -12.60 8.11 7.89
N ALA A 53 -12.58 9.38 8.28
CA ALA A 53 -12.01 9.82 9.54
C ALA A 53 -12.89 9.44 10.75
N LEU A 54 -14.22 9.62 10.66
CA LEU A 54 -15.12 9.40 11.79
C LEU A 54 -15.13 7.94 12.28
N PRO A 55 -15.36 6.91 11.44
CA PRO A 55 -15.28 5.52 11.89
C PRO A 55 -13.92 5.17 12.47
N LEU A 56 -12.84 5.67 11.88
CA LEU A 56 -11.48 5.41 12.36
C LEU A 56 -11.24 6.01 13.74
N ILE A 57 -11.66 7.27 13.97
CA ILE A 57 -11.56 7.92 15.28
C ILE A 57 -12.39 7.16 16.32
N LEU A 58 -13.59 6.72 15.98
CA LEU A 58 -14.43 5.90 16.87
C LEU A 58 -13.77 4.56 17.21
N LEU A 59 -13.15 3.91 16.22
CA LEU A 59 -12.41 2.66 16.44
C LEU A 59 -11.20 2.87 17.35
N LEU A 60 -10.44 3.94 17.17
CA LEU A 60 -9.33 4.30 18.07
C LEU A 60 -9.84 4.62 19.47
N ALA A 61 -10.88 5.45 19.58
CA ALA A 61 -11.45 5.87 20.86
C ALA A 61 -12.10 4.70 21.64
N SER A 62 -12.44 3.60 20.99
CA SER A 62 -12.92 2.39 21.65
C SER A 62 -11.83 1.68 22.49
N ASP A 63 -10.56 1.87 22.15
CA ASP A 63 -9.43 1.27 22.89
C ASP A 63 -9.05 2.15 24.11
N LYS A 64 -8.93 1.50 25.29
CA LYS A 64 -8.52 2.19 26.51
C LYS A 64 -7.13 2.81 26.38
N ALA A 65 -6.19 2.12 25.73
CA ALA A 65 -4.84 2.61 25.54
C ALA A 65 -4.81 3.93 24.75
N PHE A 66 -5.69 4.12 23.75
CA PHE A 66 -5.82 5.41 23.08
C PHE A 66 -6.39 6.48 24.00
N ARG A 67 -7.42 6.16 24.80
CA ARG A 67 -8.04 7.15 25.68
C ARG A 67 -7.11 7.68 26.75
N ASP A 68 -6.19 6.84 27.24
CA ASP A 68 -5.24 7.18 28.30
C ASP A 68 -3.99 7.93 27.78
N GLU A 69 -3.77 7.98 26.45
CA GLU A 69 -2.65 8.71 25.84
C GLU A 69 -2.81 10.24 25.97
N PRO A 70 -1.70 10.99 26.04
CA PRO A 70 -1.73 12.45 25.96
C PRO A 70 -2.17 12.91 24.56
N LEU A 71 -2.68 14.15 24.47
CA LEU A 71 -3.31 14.69 23.26
C LEU A 71 -2.39 14.61 22.01
N HIS A 72 -1.10 14.95 22.15
CA HIS A 72 -0.15 14.90 21.04
C HIS A 72 0.05 13.49 20.49
N SER A 73 0.12 12.46 21.38
CA SER A 73 0.18 11.06 20.96
C SER A 73 -1.12 10.62 20.27
N LYS A 74 -2.29 11.04 20.76
CA LYS A 74 -3.58 10.78 20.08
C LYS A 74 -3.61 11.36 18.69
N ILE A 75 -3.12 12.60 18.52
CA ILE A 75 -3.02 13.28 17.23
C ILE A 75 -2.10 12.46 16.28
N LEU A 76 -0.93 12.03 16.77
CA LEU A 76 -0.04 11.17 15.98
C LEU A 76 -0.71 9.86 15.56
N MET A 77 -1.37 9.16 16.49
CA MET A 77 -2.07 7.89 16.22
C MET A 77 -3.17 8.07 15.18
N ILE A 78 -3.93 9.17 15.25
CA ILE A 78 -4.94 9.53 14.24
C ILE A 78 -4.26 9.77 12.88
N GLY A 79 -3.16 10.53 12.85
CA GLY A 79 -2.43 10.81 11.62
C GLY A 79 -1.91 9.56 10.93
N VAL A 80 -1.23 8.67 11.67
CA VAL A 80 -0.71 7.39 11.16
C VAL A 80 -1.85 6.50 10.65
N SER A 81 -2.93 6.37 11.42
CA SER A 81 -4.06 5.52 11.05
C SER A 81 -4.82 6.07 9.84
N SER A 82 -5.07 7.38 9.80
CA SER A 82 -5.76 8.04 8.69
C SER A 82 -4.98 7.93 7.39
N PHE A 83 -3.66 8.08 7.46
CA PHE A 83 -2.81 7.87 6.30
C PHE A 83 -2.86 6.41 5.83
N ALA A 84 -2.77 5.43 6.76
CA ALA A 84 -2.85 4.00 6.42
C ALA A 84 -4.13 3.64 5.66
N VAL A 85 -5.28 4.17 6.07
CA VAL A 85 -6.56 3.86 5.42
C VAL A 85 -6.79 4.65 4.13
N SER A 86 -6.17 5.84 4.00
CA SER A 86 -6.32 6.69 2.81
C SER A 86 -5.76 6.05 1.54
N MET A 87 -4.83 5.09 1.67
CA MET A 87 -4.20 4.40 0.54
C MET A 87 -5.19 3.53 -0.27
N ASN A 88 -6.38 3.22 0.28
CA ASN A 88 -7.46 2.54 -0.45
C ASN A 88 -8.29 3.48 -1.32
N PHE A 89 -8.03 4.78 -1.27
CA PHE A 89 -8.79 5.77 -2.00
C PHE A 89 -7.97 6.36 -3.15
N TYR A 90 -8.65 7.22 -3.92
CA TYR A 90 -8.02 7.91 -5.03
C TYR A 90 -6.78 8.70 -4.58
N ILE A 91 -5.77 8.81 -5.45
CA ILE A 91 -4.45 9.39 -5.18
C ILE A 91 -4.50 10.76 -4.50
N HIS A 92 -5.48 11.60 -4.83
CA HIS A 92 -5.62 12.92 -4.22
C HIS A 92 -5.90 12.85 -2.72
N PHE A 93 -6.61 11.81 -2.24
CA PHE A 93 -6.81 11.59 -0.81
C PHE A 93 -5.51 11.20 -0.11
N ILE A 94 -4.69 10.38 -0.75
CA ILE A 94 -3.36 10.02 -0.22
C ILE A 94 -2.53 11.30 0.00
N TYR A 95 -2.58 12.25 -0.91
CA TYR A 95 -1.87 13.53 -0.77
C TYR A 95 -2.41 14.39 0.38
N ILE A 96 -3.75 14.54 0.49
CA ILE A 96 -4.37 15.28 1.58
C ILE A 96 -4.00 14.64 2.93
N PHE A 97 -4.13 13.32 3.04
CA PHE A 97 -3.77 12.62 4.27
C PHE A 97 -2.26 12.60 4.54
N SER A 98 -1.41 12.72 3.53
CA SER A 98 0.03 12.95 3.71
C SER A 98 0.30 14.29 4.41
N ILE A 99 -0.45 15.35 4.04
CA ILE A 99 -0.36 16.65 4.72
C ILE A 99 -0.82 16.50 6.18
N VAL A 100 -2.00 15.90 6.39
CA VAL A 100 -2.54 15.68 7.74
C VAL A 100 -1.54 14.89 8.60
N PHE A 101 -0.98 13.81 8.05
CA PHE A 101 0.02 12.99 8.72
C PHE A 101 1.28 13.81 9.09
N THR A 102 1.76 14.64 8.18
CA THR A 102 2.91 15.51 8.43
C THR A 102 2.64 16.50 9.55
N VAL A 103 1.47 17.14 9.54
CA VAL A 103 1.05 18.05 10.62
C VAL A 103 0.98 17.30 11.95
N CYS A 104 0.43 16.10 11.98
CA CYS A 104 0.37 15.26 13.19
C CYS A 104 1.77 14.90 13.71
N ILE A 105 2.73 14.57 12.81
CA ILE A 105 4.13 14.36 13.19
C ILE A 105 4.72 15.65 13.77
N ALA A 106 4.53 16.80 13.12
CA ALA A 106 5.06 18.08 13.57
C ALA A 106 4.54 18.45 14.97
N VAL A 107 3.24 18.27 15.21
CA VAL A 107 2.63 18.47 16.54
C VAL A 107 3.26 17.53 17.57
N ASN A 108 3.39 16.24 17.26
CA ASN A 108 4.00 15.29 18.18
C ASN A 108 5.46 15.64 18.50
N LEU A 109 6.24 16.03 17.49
CA LEU A 109 7.64 16.42 17.65
C LEU A 109 7.83 17.67 18.51
N TYR A 110 6.87 18.60 18.47
CA TYR A 110 6.89 19.79 19.34
C TYR A 110 6.83 19.40 20.82
N PHE A 111 6.05 18.38 21.18
CA PHE A 111 5.91 17.91 22.56
C PHE A 111 6.92 16.83 22.92
N GLU A 112 7.23 15.94 22.00
CA GLU A 112 8.05 14.76 22.28
C GLU A 112 8.93 14.39 21.06
N LEU A 113 10.24 14.54 21.21
CA LEU A 113 11.20 14.13 20.19
C LEU A 113 11.64 12.68 20.43
N ARG A 114 11.15 11.78 19.61
CA ARG A 114 11.58 10.37 19.59
C ARG A 114 12.11 10.03 18.21
N LEU A 115 13.42 10.16 18.03
CA LEU A 115 14.06 9.82 16.75
C LEU A 115 14.38 8.34 16.67
N CYS A 116 14.00 7.70 15.55
CA CYS A 116 14.42 6.35 15.23
C CYS A 116 15.77 6.36 14.52
N ARG A 117 16.57 5.30 14.70
CA ARG A 117 17.79 5.12 13.92
C ARG A 117 17.46 4.66 12.50
N PRO A 118 18.10 5.23 11.47
CA PRO A 118 18.04 4.67 10.14
C PRO A 118 18.47 3.20 10.15
N THR A 119 17.75 2.38 9.41
CA THR A 119 18.05 0.95 9.27
C THR A 119 18.61 0.67 7.88
N VAL A 120 19.10 -0.54 7.65
CA VAL A 120 19.54 -0.99 6.32
C VAL A 120 18.46 -0.80 5.26
N PHE A 121 17.18 -0.90 5.63
CA PHE A 121 16.06 -0.58 4.73
C PHE A 121 16.17 0.84 4.17
N HIS A 122 16.47 1.83 5.00
CA HIS A 122 16.57 3.25 4.57
C HIS A 122 17.72 3.44 3.56
N ILE A 123 18.82 2.71 3.74
CA ILE A 123 19.96 2.75 2.82
C ILE A 123 19.59 2.10 1.48
N LEU A 124 18.99 0.90 1.52
CA LEU A 124 18.62 0.17 0.31
C LEU A 124 17.56 0.89 -0.52
N ILE A 125 16.54 1.46 0.13
CA ILE A 125 15.50 2.20 -0.57
C ILE A 125 16.03 3.52 -1.17
N LEU A 126 16.98 4.16 -0.49
CA LEU A 126 17.67 5.34 -1.03
C LEU A 126 18.55 4.98 -2.23
N ILE A 127 19.28 3.86 -2.18
CA ILE A 127 20.06 3.36 -3.33
C ILE A 127 19.13 3.09 -4.52
N TYR A 128 18.00 2.41 -4.29
CA TYR A 128 17.00 2.19 -5.34
C TYR A 128 16.52 3.50 -5.97
N PHE A 129 16.17 4.49 -5.14
CA PHE A 129 15.78 5.82 -5.61
C PHE A 129 16.88 6.53 -6.40
N ILE A 130 18.15 6.47 -5.93
CA ILE A 130 19.29 7.11 -6.60
C ILE A 130 19.53 6.46 -7.98
N ILE A 131 19.36 5.15 -8.11
CA ILE A 131 19.50 4.46 -9.40
C ILE A 131 18.40 4.94 -10.36
N ASN A 132 17.14 5.04 -9.92
CA ASN A 132 16.04 5.56 -10.70
C ASN A 132 16.31 7.03 -11.12
N LEU A 133 16.78 7.85 -10.19
CA LEU A 133 17.15 9.26 -10.47
C LEU A 133 18.28 9.34 -11.50
N ALA A 134 19.35 8.57 -11.33
CA ALA A 134 20.48 8.55 -12.26
C ALA A 134 20.05 8.08 -13.66
N SER A 135 19.07 7.17 -13.75
CA SER A 135 18.59 6.65 -15.02
C SER A 135 17.88 7.67 -15.90
N LEU A 136 17.52 8.84 -15.37
CA LEU A 136 17.10 9.97 -16.17
C LEU A 136 18.18 10.47 -17.14
N MET A 137 19.47 10.24 -16.87
CA MET A 137 20.57 10.72 -17.71
C MET A 137 20.59 10.05 -19.10
N TRP A 138 19.99 8.86 -19.22
CA TRP A 138 19.95 8.13 -20.50
C TRP A 138 18.55 7.75 -20.95
N THR A 139 17.50 8.21 -20.27
CA THR A 139 16.12 7.91 -20.71
C THR A 139 15.81 8.57 -22.06
N SER A 140 15.05 7.85 -22.88
CA SER A 140 14.53 8.38 -24.14
C SER A 140 13.24 9.19 -23.95
N ASP A 141 12.61 9.15 -22.76
CA ASP A 141 11.36 9.86 -22.44
C ASP A 141 11.47 10.57 -21.08
N TRP A 142 12.00 11.79 -21.12
CA TRP A 142 12.17 12.65 -19.94
C TRP A 142 10.85 13.01 -19.27
N VAL A 143 9.78 13.20 -20.03
CA VAL A 143 8.48 13.62 -19.49
C VAL A 143 7.92 12.51 -18.61
N SER A 144 7.86 11.28 -19.13
CA SER A 144 7.45 10.12 -18.36
C SER A 144 8.43 9.82 -17.22
N GLY A 145 9.73 9.95 -17.45
CA GLY A 145 10.76 9.74 -16.42
C GLY A 145 10.59 10.66 -15.22
N ILE A 146 10.39 11.97 -15.44
CA ILE A 146 10.13 12.93 -14.37
C ILE A 146 8.79 12.62 -13.66
N HIS A 147 7.77 12.20 -14.41
CA HIS A 147 6.49 11.81 -13.82
C HIS A 147 6.64 10.63 -12.85
N TYR A 148 7.38 9.57 -13.22
CA TYR A 148 7.64 8.43 -12.33
C TYR A 148 8.55 8.83 -11.17
N LEU A 149 9.59 9.60 -11.40
CA LEU A 149 10.47 10.05 -10.32
C LEU A 149 9.74 10.90 -9.27
N LYS A 150 8.75 11.71 -9.68
CA LYS A 150 7.87 12.42 -8.74
C LYS A 150 7.11 11.47 -7.80
N LYS A 151 6.69 10.30 -8.29
CA LYS A 151 6.07 9.26 -7.46
C LYS A 151 7.11 8.65 -6.52
N ASP A 152 8.30 8.35 -7.04
CA ASP A 152 9.40 7.74 -6.30
C ASP A 152 9.94 8.60 -5.15
N LEU A 153 9.66 9.92 -5.12
CA LEU A 153 10.00 10.76 -3.98
C LEU A 153 9.43 10.22 -2.66
N SER A 154 8.32 9.48 -2.70
CA SER A 154 7.76 8.82 -1.51
C SER A 154 8.69 7.77 -0.90
N LEU A 155 9.57 7.15 -1.70
CA LEU A 155 10.63 6.23 -1.23
C LEU A 155 11.65 6.93 -0.32
N VAL A 156 11.78 8.24 -0.41
CA VAL A 156 12.72 9.03 0.39
C VAL A 156 12.02 9.64 1.60
N TYR A 157 10.96 10.43 1.37
CA TYR A 157 10.38 11.21 2.47
C TYR A 157 9.61 10.36 3.47
N MET A 158 8.97 9.28 3.03
CA MET A 158 8.17 8.45 3.94
C MET A 158 9.03 7.71 4.96
N PRO A 159 10.12 6.98 4.59
CA PRO A 159 11.03 6.41 5.57
C PRO A 159 11.65 7.46 6.50
N LEU A 160 11.99 8.66 5.98
CA LEU A 160 12.51 9.75 6.80
C LEU A 160 11.49 10.21 7.84
N PHE A 161 10.20 10.30 7.49
CA PHE A 161 9.15 10.62 8.45
C PHE A 161 9.11 9.61 9.59
N PHE A 162 9.22 8.32 9.27
CA PHE A 162 9.26 7.27 10.28
C PHE A 162 10.55 7.27 11.13
N CYS A 163 11.60 7.98 10.72
CA CYS A 163 12.76 8.25 11.56
C CYS A 163 12.52 9.37 12.59
N MET A 164 11.49 10.20 12.38
CA MET A 164 11.24 11.39 13.21
C MET A 164 10.34 11.12 14.42
N PHE A 165 9.65 9.98 14.46
CA PHE A 165 8.83 9.56 15.58
C PHE A 165 8.95 8.06 15.83
N SER A 166 8.57 7.64 17.02
CA SER A 166 8.47 6.24 17.38
C SER A 166 7.16 5.99 18.10
N LEU A 167 6.51 4.92 17.74
CA LEU A 167 5.30 4.46 18.39
C LEU A 167 5.65 3.48 19.51
N LEU A 168 5.04 3.64 20.66
CA LEU A 168 5.09 2.64 21.71
C LEU A 168 4.34 1.38 21.24
N ARG A 169 4.71 0.23 21.77
CA ARG A 169 4.12 -1.07 21.37
C ARG A 169 2.59 -1.10 21.49
N GLU A 170 2.04 -0.47 22.53
CA GLU A 170 0.61 -0.39 22.76
C GLU A 170 -0.07 0.57 21.75
N GLN A 171 0.58 1.70 21.43
CA GLN A 171 0.10 2.63 20.40
C GLN A 171 0.06 1.95 19.03
N LEU A 172 1.15 1.27 18.64
CA LEU A 172 1.20 0.51 17.39
C LEU A 172 0.13 -0.58 17.34
N ARG A 173 -0.11 -1.31 18.44
CA ARG A 173 -1.16 -2.30 18.53
C ARG A 173 -2.53 -1.68 18.28
N THR A 174 -2.84 -0.58 18.97
CA THR A 174 -4.13 0.11 18.86
C THR A 174 -4.37 0.61 17.45
N ILE A 175 -3.35 1.24 16.83
CA ILE A 175 -3.38 1.66 15.42
C ILE A 175 -3.67 0.48 14.50
N LEU A 176 -2.91 -0.60 14.62
CA LEU A 176 -3.07 -1.75 13.74
C LEU A 176 -4.46 -2.38 13.87
N ILE A 177 -4.98 -2.56 15.08
CA ILE A 177 -6.34 -3.11 15.29
C ILE A 177 -7.40 -2.18 14.69
N ALA A 178 -7.30 -0.87 14.92
CA ALA A 178 -8.24 0.10 14.36
C ALA A 178 -8.21 0.12 12.83
N VAL A 179 -7.02 0.12 12.22
CA VAL A 179 -6.82 0.05 10.77
C VAL A 179 -7.34 -1.27 10.20
N GLY A 180 -7.05 -2.41 10.84
CA GLY A 180 -7.57 -3.72 10.43
C GLY A 180 -9.10 -3.77 10.42
N ARG A 181 -9.75 -3.29 11.49
CA ARG A 181 -11.21 -3.19 11.59
C ARG A 181 -11.79 -2.24 10.55
N TRP A 182 -11.10 -1.12 10.30
CA TRP A 182 -11.52 -0.16 9.30
C TRP A 182 -11.51 -0.76 7.88
N PHE A 183 -10.50 -1.55 7.52
CA PHE A 183 -10.47 -2.24 6.22
C PHE A 183 -11.63 -3.23 6.06
N ILE A 184 -12.01 -3.94 7.12
CA ILE A 184 -13.18 -4.83 7.07
C ILE A 184 -14.50 -4.04 6.97
N PHE A 185 -14.60 -2.94 7.69
CA PHE A 185 -15.73 -2.01 7.56
C PHE A 185 -15.81 -1.44 6.13
N PHE A 186 -14.69 -1.06 5.54
CA PHE A 186 -14.62 -0.60 4.15
C PHE A 186 -15.07 -1.69 3.17
N ALA A 187 -14.64 -2.94 3.36
CA ALA A 187 -15.11 -4.06 2.54
C ALA A 187 -16.62 -4.26 2.65
N PHE A 188 -17.18 -4.14 3.85
CA PHE A 188 -18.64 -4.21 4.06
C PHE A 188 -19.36 -3.07 3.35
N LEU A 189 -18.91 -1.83 3.48
CA LEU A 189 -19.47 -0.70 2.76
C LEU A 189 -19.39 -0.86 1.24
N SER A 190 -18.31 -1.45 0.74
CA SER A 190 -18.14 -1.73 -0.70
C SER A 190 -19.19 -2.72 -1.21
N VAL A 191 -19.52 -3.74 -0.43
CA VAL A 191 -20.62 -4.68 -0.77
C VAL A 191 -21.97 -3.98 -0.74
N CYS A 192 -22.24 -3.15 0.29
CA CYS A 192 -23.47 -2.37 0.35
C CYS A 192 -23.62 -1.41 -0.84
N ALA A 193 -22.53 -0.73 -1.21
CA ALA A 193 -22.51 0.16 -2.37
C ALA A 193 -22.80 -0.60 -3.67
N TRP A 194 -22.20 -1.78 -3.86
CA TRP A 194 -22.48 -2.63 -5.01
C TRP A 194 -23.95 -3.04 -5.10
N ILE A 195 -24.59 -3.43 -3.99
CA ILE A 195 -26.02 -3.80 -3.94
C ILE A 195 -26.89 -2.62 -4.33
N LEU A 196 -26.64 -1.44 -3.74
CA LEU A 196 -27.42 -0.22 -3.99
C LEU A 196 -27.30 0.22 -5.45
N GLU A 197 -26.11 0.10 -5.99
CA GLU A 197 -25.80 0.47 -7.37
C GLU A 197 -26.48 -0.44 -8.37
N SER A 198 -26.36 -1.76 -8.19
CA SER A 198 -27.04 -2.73 -9.05
C SER A 198 -28.54 -2.49 -9.09
N ARG A 199 -29.15 -2.14 -7.93
CA ARG A 199 -30.57 -1.80 -7.86
C ARG A 199 -30.90 -0.48 -8.58
N ALA A 200 -30.07 0.55 -8.42
CA ALA A 200 -30.26 1.85 -9.07
C ALA A 200 -30.22 1.74 -10.60
N LEU A 201 -29.45 0.81 -11.12
CA LEU A 201 -29.32 0.53 -12.55
C LEU A 201 -30.37 -0.48 -13.07
N GLY A 202 -31.23 -1.01 -12.20
CA GLY A 202 -32.23 -2.02 -12.56
C GLY A 202 -31.62 -3.38 -12.98
N LEU A 203 -30.36 -3.63 -12.60
CA LEU A 203 -29.66 -4.85 -12.94
C LEU A 203 -29.88 -5.94 -11.88
N PRO A 204 -30.17 -7.19 -12.28
CA PRO A 204 -30.11 -8.32 -11.36
C PRO A 204 -28.70 -8.46 -10.77
N LEU A 205 -28.61 -8.79 -9.49
CA LEU A 205 -27.31 -8.95 -8.82
C LEU A 205 -26.43 -9.97 -9.52
N SER A 206 -27.01 -11.02 -10.13
CA SER A 206 -26.27 -12.04 -10.91
C SER A 206 -25.56 -11.48 -12.14
N GLU A 207 -26.10 -10.44 -12.76
CA GLU A 207 -25.53 -9.82 -13.97
C GLU A 207 -24.51 -8.72 -13.64
N SER A 208 -24.50 -8.24 -12.39
CA SER A 208 -23.61 -7.18 -11.95
C SER A 208 -22.24 -7.69 -11.44
N PHE A 209 -22.02 -9.02 -11.40
CA PHE A 209 -20.70 -9.61 -11.09
C PHE A 209 -19.68 -9.27 -12.17
N GLY A 210 -18.55 -8.75 -11.79
CA GLY A 210 -17.47 -8.37 -12.70
C GLY A 210 -17.63 -7.04 -13.40
N LEU A 211 -18.85 -6.46 -13.42
CA LEU A 211 -19.09 -5.13 -13.96
C LEU A 211 -18.51 -4.01 -13.06
N THR A 212 -18.14 -4.33 -11.83
CA THR A 212 -17.54 -3.40 -10.88
C THR A 212 -16.32 -2.66 -11.42
N LYS A 213 -15.57 -3.24 -12.36
CA LYS A 213 -14.46 -2.55 -13.04
C LYS A 213 -14.91 -1.33 -13.85
N HIS A 214 -16.12 -1.37 -14.43
CA HIS A 214 -16.66 -0.33 -15.29
C HIS A 214 -17.69 0.55 -14.56
N PHE A 215 -18.34 0.02 -13.55
CA PHE A 215 -19.42 0.68 -12.82
C PHE A 215 -18.95 1.84 -11.95
N LEU A 216 -17.82 1.69 -11.30
CA LEU A 216 -17.37 2.67 -10.31
C LEU A 216 -16.83 3.96 -10.91
N GLY A 217 -16.60 4.00 -12.23
CA GLY A 217 -16.20 5.21 -12.96
C GLY A 217 -17.37 6.11 -13.41
N ASN A 218 -18.60 5.59 -13.55
CA ASN A 218 -19.71 6.29 -14.20
C ASN A 218 -20.98 6.45 -13.34
N ILE A 219 -20.90 6.34 -12.03
CA ILE A 219 -22.04 6.11 -11.18
C ILE A 219 -22.71 7.38 -10.65
N VAL A 220 -24.05 7.37 -10.64
CA VAL A 220 -24.95 8.51 -10.42
C VAL A 220 -25.40 8.66 -8.96
N THR A 221 -25.17 7.67 -8.10
CA THR A 221 -25.65 7.72 -6.71
C THR A 221 -24.64 8.37 -5.77
N PRO A 222 -25.07 9.05 -4.66
CA PRO A 222 -24.17 9.64 -3.68
C PRO A 222 -23.17 8.63 -3.06
N PHE A 223 -23.59 7.38 -2.90
CA PHE A 223 -22.74 6.31 -2.38
C PHE A 223 -21.66 5.88 -3.38
N ALA A 224 -22.03 5.72 -4.64
CA ALA A 224 -21.11 5.38 -5.69
C ALA A 224 -20.08 6.47 -5.93
N VAL A 225 -20.46 7.73 -5.74
CA VAL A 225 -19.52 8.86 -5.80
C VAL A 225 -18.45 8.75 -4.69
N VAL A 226 -18.81 8.32 -3.48
CA VAL A 226 -17.83 8.04 -2.42
C VAL A 226 -16.86 6.94 -2.86
N PHE A 227 -17.35 5.94 -3.59
CA PHE A 227 -16.55 4.79 -4.02
C PHE A 227 -15.94 4.93 -5.43
N SER A 228 -16.54 5.73 -6.35
CA SER A 228 -15.94 6.02 -7.66
C SER A 228 -14.68 6.89 -7.55
N TRP A 229 -14.49 7.53 -6.41
CA TRP A 229 -13.27 8.24 -6.07
C TRP A 229 -12.22 7.32 -5.42
N SER A 230 -12.59 6.11 -5.02
CA SER A 230 -11.63 5.05 -4.82
C SER A 230 -11.23 4.55 -6.21
N ASN A 231 -9.95 4.48 -6.53
CA ASN A 231 -9.46 3.88 -7.77
C ASN A 231 -9.80 2.38 -7.79
N PHE A 232 -11.08 2.04 -7.90
CA PHE A 232 -11.54 0.71 -8.20
C PHE A 232 -11.13 0.26 -9.62
N ASP A 233 -10.44 1.13 -10.37
CA ASP A 233 -9.86 0.78 -11.66
C ASP A 233 -8.95 -0.45 -11.58
N HIS A 234 -8.35 -0.71 -10.39
CA HIS A 234 -7.52 -1.89 -10.21
C HIS A 234 -7.81 -2.62 -8.89
N PRO A 235 -8.69 -3.65 -8.89
CA PRO A 235 -9.04 -4.44 -7.70
C PRO A 235 -7.84 -5.02 -6.96
N THR A 236 -6.72 -5.16 -7.63
CA THR A 236 -5.44 -5.64 -7.08
C THR A 236 -4.93 -4.76 -5.93
N TYR A 237 -4.99 -3.42 -6.07
CA TYR A 237 -4.46 -2.52 -5.04
C TYR A 237 -5.36 -2.43 -3.80
N ILE A 238 -6.67 -2.48 -3.98
CA ILE A 238 -7.62 -2.59 -2.86
C ILE A 238 -7.38 -3.87 -2.06
N SER A 239 -7.05 -4.95 -2.78
CA SER A 239 -6.76 -6.24 -2.15
C SER A 239 -5.64 -6.15 -1.12
N ILE A 240 -4.64 -5.27 -1.31
CA ILE A 240 -3.52 -5.09 -0.37
C ILE A 240 -4.06 -4.69 1.01
N GLY A 241 -4.86 -3.63 1.08
CA GLY A 241 -5.42 -3.15 2.33
C GLY A 241 -6.35 -4.17 2.99
N LEU A 242 -7.21 -4.83 2.20
CA LEU A 242 -8.15 -5.83 2.71
C LEU A 242 -7.43 -7.06 3.27
N ILE A 243 -6.43 -7.59 2.55
CA ILE A 243 -5.63 -8.73 3.02
C ILE A 243 -4.77 -8.34 4.23
N LEU A 244 -4.22 -7.12 4.24
CA LEU A 244 -3.51 -6.58 5.40
C LEU A 244 -4.46 -6.49 6.61
N GLY A 245 -5.69 -6.03 6.42
CA GLY A 245 -6.72 -5.98 7.46
C GLY A 245 -6.99 -7.37 8.08
N ILE A 246 -7.23 -8.38 7.24
CA ILE A 246 -7.41 -9.78 7.70
C ILE A 246 -6.16 -10.25 8.45
N SER A 247 -4.96 -9.98 7.93
CA SER A 247 -3.69 -10.38 8.55
C SER A 247 -3.54 -9.80 9.95
N ILE A 248 -3.88 -8.52 10.12
CA ILE A 248 -3.89 -7.82 11.40
C ILE A 248 -4.88 -8.47 12.37
N LEU A 249 -6.14 -8.67 11.95
CA LEU A 249 -7.14 -9.28 12.81
C LEU A 249 -6.72 -10.69 13.23
N TRP A 250 -6.22 -11.50 12.30
CA TRP A 250 -5.74 -12.85 12.60
C TRP A 250 -4.63 -12.86 13.65
N TYR A 251 -3.63 -11.98 13.46
CA TYR A 251 -2.53 -11.84 14.40
C TYR A 251 -3.02 -11.52 15.82
N TYR A 252 -4.00 -10.60 15.93
CA TYR A 252 -4.51 -10.18 17.24
C TYR A 252 -5.58 -11.11 17.82
N VAL A 253 -6.25 -11.92 17.01
CA VAL A 253 -7.04 -13.09 17.52
C VAL A 253 -6.12 -14.08 18.22
N GLY A 254 -4.97 -14.39 17.62
CA GLY A 254 -3.95 -15.25 18.27
C GLY A 254 -3.43 -14.70 19.60
N LYS A 255 -3.52 -13.39 19.81
CA LYS A 255 -3.17 -12.71 21.07
C LYS A 255 -4.36 -12.41 21.98
N LYS A 256 -5.55 -12.92 21.65
CA LYS A 256 -6.80 -12.71 22.40
C LYS A 256 -7.20 -11.23 22.57
N ARG A 257 -6.86 -10.38 21.59
CA ARG A 257 -7.18 -8.93 21.57
C ARG A 257 -8.31 -8.58 20.61
N VAL A 258 -8.66 -9.51 19.71
CA VAL A 258 -9.73 -9.40 18.72
C VAL A 258 -10.57 -10.67 18.84
N ALA A 259 -11.88 -10.56 18.66
CA ALA A 259 -12.78 -11.70 18.71
C ALA A 259 -12.64 -12.57 17.44
N VAL A 260 -12.80 -13.89 17.59
CA VAL A 260 -12.80 -14.81 16.45
C VAL A 260 -13.93 -14.48 15.46
N SER A 261 -15.08 -14.06 15.96
CA SER A 261 -16.22 -13.63 15.13
C SER A 261 -15.89 -12.45 14.22
N GLU A 262 -15.09 -11.48 14.68
CA GLU A 262 -14.62 -10.37 13.85
C GLU A 262 -13.75 -10.87 12.68
N LEU A 263 -12.87 -11.83 12.95
CA LEU A 263 -12.02 -12.43 11.91
C LEU A 263 -12.85 -13.22 10.91
N VAL A 264 -13.78 -14.06 11.38
CA VAL A 264 -14.66 -14.87 10.51
C VAL A 264 -15.51 -13.96 9.61
N PHE A 265 -16.10 -12.91 10.18
CA PHE A 265 -16.83 -11.90 9.42
C PHE A 265 -15.92 -11.22 8.38
N GLY A 266 -14.71 -10.81 8.77
CA GLY A 266 -13.73 -10.19 7.88
C GLY A 266 -13.36 -11.10 6.70
N ILE A 267 -13.09 -12.36 6.96
CA ILE A 267 -12.81 -13.36 5.91
C ILE A 267 -14.02 -13.51 4.97
N ALA A 268 -15.22 -13.68 5.52
CA ALA A 268 -16.42 -13.88 4.72
C ALA A 268 -16.68 -12.69 3.77
N ILE A 269 -16.60 -11.45 4.28
CA ILE A 269 -16.87 -10.24 3.50
C ILE A 269 -15.82 -10.00 2.42
N VAL A 270 -14.53 -10.26 2.70
CA VAL A 270 -13.44 -10.10 1.72
C VAL A 270 -13.51 -11.18 0.65
N LEU A 271 -13.83 -12.43 0.99
CA LEU A 271 -14.07 -13.48 0.00
C LEU A 271 -15.26 -13.12 -0.90
N PHE A 272 -16.36 -12.65 -0.32
CA PHE A 272 -17.52 -12.22 -1.09
C PHE A 272 -17.17 -11.05 -2.03
N LEU A 273 -16.43 -10.06 -1.55
CA LEU A 273 -15.96 -8.96 -2.37
C LEU A 273 -15.02 -9.43 -3.50
N SER A 274 -14.18 -10.43 -3.24
CA SER A 274 -13.31 -11.00 -4.29
C SER A 274 -14.09 -11.68 -5.41
N VAL A 275 -15.22 -12.29 -5.09
CA VAL A 275 -16.15 -12.88 -6.09
C VAL A 275 -16.83 -11.78 -6.90
N ILE A 276 -17.34 -10.74 -6.23
CA ILE A 276 -18.00 -9.60 -6.90
C ILE A 276 -17.03 -8.91 -7.87
N THR A 277 -15.81 -8.65 -7.43
CA THR A 277 -14.79 -7.95 -8.23
C THR A 277 -14.08 -8.88 -9.24
N GLN A 278 -14.32 -10.18 -9.18
CA GLN A 278 -13.61 -11.21 -9.94
C GLN A 278 -12.07 -11.07 -9.82
N SER A 279 -11.59 -10.63 -8.66
CA SER A 279 -10.18 -10.40 -8.40
C SER A 279 -9.44 -11.71 -8.09
N ARG A 280 -8.77 -12.26 -9.09
CA ARG A 280 -7.96 -13.48 -8.95
C ARG A 280 -6.80 -13.26 -7.97
N PHE A 281 -6.19 -12.08 -8.00
CA PHE A 281 -5.13 -11.72 -7.07
C PHE A 281 -5.61 -11.71 -5.64
N MET A 282 -6.79 -11.15 -5.36
CA MET A 282 -7.35 -11.11 -4.00
C MET A 282 -7.54 -12.53 -3.44
N LEU A 283 -8.06 -13.46 -4.26
CA LEU A 283 -8.22 -14.86 -3.86
C LEU A 283 -6.88 -15.56 -3.59
N LEU A 284 -5.91 -15.38 -4.50
CA LEU A 284 -4.57 -15.96 -4.34
C LEU A 284 -3.87 -15.41 -3.10
N ALA A 285 -3.85 -14.10 -2.94
CA ALA A 285 -3.22 -13.43 -1.80
C ALA A 285 -3.88 -13.85 -0.47
N TRP A 286 -5.21 -13.90 -0.46
CA TRP A 286 -5.96 -14.41 0.69
C TRP A 286 -5.53 -15.85 1.03
N ALA A 287 -5.51 -16.75 0.06
CA ALA A 287 -5.15 -18.15 0.27
C ALA A 287 -3.73 -18.29 0.83
N VAL A 288 -2.75 -17.60 0.24
CA VAL A 288 -1.35 -17.66 0.68
C VAL A 288 -1.18 -17.10 2.09
N VAL A 289 -1.73 -15.91 2.36
CA VAL A 289 -1.60 -15.28 3.68
C VAL A 289 -2.30 -16.10 4.77
N ASN A 290 -3.51 -16.62 4.49
CA ASN A 290 -4.18 -17.50 5.47
C ASN A 290 -3.38 -18.77 5.72
N THR A 291 -2.80 -19.37 4.68
CA THR A 291 -1.93 -20.55 4.84
C THR A 291 -0.76 -20.23 5.77
N ILE A 292 -0.10 -19.08 5.62
CA ILE A 292 0.99 -18.65 6.50
C ILE A 292 0.52 -18.59 7.97
N PHE A 293 -0.63 -17.95 8.24
CA PHE A 293 -1.15 -17.85 9.61
C PHE A 293 -1.58 -19.18 10.19
N VAL A 294 -2.19 -20.05 9.39
CA VAL A 294 -2.57 -21.42 9.82
C VAL A 294 -1.32 -22.25 10.15
N LEU A 295 -0.33 -22.26 9.26
CA LEU A 295 0.94 -22.96 9.50
C LEU A 295 1.65 -22.43 10.77
N TYR A 296 1.68 -21.11 10.93
CA TYR A 296 2.23 -20.50 12.13
C TYR A 296 1.47 -20.92 13.40
N SER A 297 0.16 -20.98 13.35
CA SER A 297 -0.69 -21.41 14.47
C SER A 297 -0.50 -22.91 14.80
N LEU A 298 -0.29 -23.71 13.76
CA LEU A 298 -0.12 -25.17 13.88
C LEU A 298 1.34 -25.61 14.09
N ARG A 299 2.31 -24.69 14.16
CA ARG A 299 3.75 -25.01 14.25
C ARG A 299 4.13 -25.97 15.37
N LYS A 300 3.35 -26.00 16.46
CA LYS A 300 3.51 -26.94 17.57
C LYS A 300 2.78 -28.29 17.34
N ARG A 301 1.94 -28.40 16.29
CA ARG A 301 1.13 -29.57 15.95
C ARG A 301 1.55 -30.13 14.60
N LYS A 302 2.78 -30.68 14.52
CA LYS A 302 3.41 -31.14 13.26
C LYS A 302 2.51 -32.05 12.41
N LYS A 303 1.79 -33.02 13.05
CA LYS A 303 0.88 -33.92 12.32
C LYS A 303 -0.26 -33.16 11.63
N ALA A 304 -0.93 -32.23 12.34
CA ALA A 304 -2.00 -31.41 11.76
C ALA A 304 -1.49 -30.51 10.63
N MET A 305 -0.27 -29.97 10.76
CA MET A 305 0.37 -29.17 9.73
C MET A 305 0.63 -29.98 8.44
N ILE A 306 1.17 -31.20 8.57
CA ILE A 306 1.41 -32.10 7.42
C ILE A 306 0.10 -32.46 6.73
N ILE A 307 -0.93 -32.84 7.48
CA ILE A 307 -2.25 -33.17 6.93
C ILE A 307 -2.81 -31.97 6.14
N LEU A 308 -2.74 -30.78 6.71
CA LEU A 308 -3.24 -29.57 6.04
C LEU A 308 -2.48 -29.27 4.73
N ILE A 309 -1.15 -29.41 4.74
CA ILE A 309 -0.33 -29.24 3.54
C ILE A 309 -0.73 -30.25 2.48
N CYS A 310 -0.87 -31.53 2.85
CA CYS A 310 -1.31 -32.57 1.91
C CYS A 310 -2.70 -32.28 1.33
N ILE A 311 -3.67 -31.87 2.17
CA ILE A 311 -5.01 -31.50 1.71
C ILE A 311 -4.93 -30.31 0.74
N SER A 312 -4.13 -29.28 1.05
CA SER A 312 -3.98 -28.10 0.21
C SER A 312 -3.37 -28.45 -1.15
N VAL A 313 -2.31 -29.27 -1.16
CA VAL A 313 -1.67 -29.74 -2.40
C VAL A 313 -2.65 -30.54 -3.26
N VAL A 314 -3.37 -31.49 -2.65
CA VAL A 314 -4.38 -32.30 -3.37
C VAL A 314 -5.50 -31.40 -3.91
N SER A 315 -6.01 -30.45 -3.11
CA SER A 315 -7.06 -29.54 -3.53
C SER A 315 -6.63 -28.67 -4.73
N VAL A 316 -5.41 -28.14 -4.68
CA VAL A 316 -4.84 -27.36 -5.81
C VAL A 316 -4.69 -28.25 -7.06
N ALA A 317 -4.15 -29.46 -6.92
CA ALA A 317 -4.00 -30.39 -8.03
C ALA A 317 -5.36 -30.76 -8.67
N VAL A 318 -6.38 -31.00 -7.84
CA VAL A 318 -7.76 -31.26 -8.32
C VAL A 318 -8.34 -30.05 -9.03
N LEU A 319 -8.19 -28.84 -8.46
CA LEU A 319 -8.67 -27.60 -9.09
C LEU A 319 -8.01 -27.34 -10.45
N LEU A 320 -6.70 -27.53 -10.53
CA LEU A 320 -5.95 -27.36 -11.79
C LEU A 320 -6.40 -28.39 -12.85
N ARG A 321 -6.73 -29.63 -12.43
CA ARG A 321 -7.21 -30.66 -13.34
C ARG A 321 -8.64 -30.45 -13.82
N LEU A 322 -9.52 -29.94 -12.92
CA LEU A 322 -10.93 -29.69 -13.25
C LEU A 322 -11.18 -28.40 -14.04
N SER A 323 -10.23 -27.48 -14.04
CA SER A 323 -10.40 -26.17 -14.67
C SER A 323 -9.15 -25.75 -15.45
N PRO A 324 -8.80 -26.43 -16.54
CA PRO A 324 -7.62 -26.10 -17.35
C PRO A 324 -7.66 -24.67 -17.92
N ASN A 325 -8.85 -24.11 -18.13
CA ASN A 325 -9.03 -22.74 -18.59
C ASN A 325 -8.65 -21.70 -17.52
N ILE A 326 -8.80 -22.01 -16.23
CA ILE A 326 -8.35 -21.16 -15.11
C ILE A 326 -6.83 -21.05 -15.14
N THR A 327 -6.12 -22.14 -15.40
CA THR A 327 -4.66 -22.17 -15.47
C THR A 327 -4.13 -21.31 -16.61
N LYS A 328 -4.71 -21.43 -17.82
CA LYS A 328 -4.34 -20.59 -18.96
C LYS A 328 -4.58 -19.11 -18.69
N SER A 329 -5.69 -18.76 -18.06
CA SER A 329 -6.06 -17.37 -17.83
C SER A 329 -5.38 -16.75 -16.58
N LEU A 330 -4.85 -17.55 -15.64
CA LEU A 330 -4.15 -17.06 -14.47
C LEU A 330 -2.74 -16.56 -14.76
N PHE A 331 -2.03 -17.24 -15.66
CA PHE A 331 -0.58 -17.01 -15.83
C PHE A 331 -0.18 -16.42 -17.18
N LEU A 332 -0.98 -16.58 -18.24
CA LEU A 332 -0.60 -16.19 -19.60
C LEU A 332 -1.80 -15.65 -20.38
N ASP A 333 -2.19 -14.43 -20.07
CA ASP A 333 -2.99 -13.57 -20.89
C ASP A 333 -2.14 -13.16 -22.13
N ASP A 334 -2.71 -13.13 -23.34
CA ASP A 334 -1.98 -12.77 -24.55
C ASP A 334 -1.43 -11.34 -24.50
N VAL A 335 -2.10 -10.45 -23.78
CA VAL A 335 -1.61 -9.08 -23.50
C VAL A 335 -0.33 -9.12 -22.67
N ARG A 336 -0.27 -9.93 -21.61
CA ARG A 336 0.95 -10.07 -20.79
C ARG A 336 2.10 -10.69 -21.55
N LYS A 337 1.84 -11.70 -22.41
CA LYS A 337 2.88 -12.28 -23.27
C LYS A 337 3.52 -11.22 -24.16
N MET A 338 2.69 -10.35 -24.75
CA MET A 338 3.16 -9.26 -25.59
C MET A 338 3.99 -8.26 -24.81
N HIS A 339 3.55 -7.86 -23.61
CA HIS A 339 4.32 -6.99 -22.72
C HIS A 339 5.66 -7.62 -22.29
N TYR A 340 5.68 -8.93 -22.02
CA TYR A 340 6.93 -9.63 -21.72
C TYR A 340 7.86 -9.72 -22.93
N SER A 341 7.34 -9.99 -24.13
CA SER A 341 8.14 -10.02 -25.35
C SER A 341 8.83 -8.67 -25.60
N ALA A 342 8.05 -7.58 -25.53
CA ALA A 342 8.59 -6.22 -25.67
C ALA A 342 9.60 -5.85 -24.55
N ALA A 343 9.36 -6.33 -23.32
CA ALA A 343 10.28 -6.10 -22.22
C ALA A 343 11.61 -6.84 -22.42
N PHE A 344 11.58 -8.10 -22.88
CA PHE A 344 12.80 -8.87 -23.14
C PHE A 344 13.58 -8.29 -24.33
N GLU A 345 12.92 -7.83 -25.41
CA GLU A 345 13.56 -7.12 -26.51
C GLU A 345 14.33 -5.88 -26.01
N ALA A 346 13.67 -5.05 -25.19
CA ALA A 346 14.31 -3.87 -24.59
C ALA A 346 15.48 -4.22 -23.67
N ILE A 347 15.40 -5.33 -22.92
CA ILE A 347 16.46 -5.82 -22.03
C ILE A 347 17.64 -6.33 -22.85
N GLU A 348 17.43 -7.06 -23.92
CA GLU A 348 18.50 -7.54 -24.80
C GLU A 348 19.29 -6.36 -25.40
N GLU A 349 18.61 -5.30 -25.83
CA GLU A 349 19.25 -4.11 -26.36
C GLU A 349 20.00 -3.28 -25.29
N ASN A 350 19.52 -3.28 -24.04
CA ASN A 350 19.97 -2.36 -22.99
C ASN A 350 20.22 -3.05 -21.64
N THR A 351 20.85 -4.23 -21.62
CA THR A 351 20.99 -5.09 -20.45
C THR A 351 21.63 -4.38 -19.24
N TRP A 352 22.67 -3.54 -19.45
CA TRP A 352 23.45 -2.98 -18.34
C TRP A 352 22.81 -1.80 -17.67
N LEU A 353 22.30 -0.82 -18.45
CA LEU A 353 21.78 0.44 -17.96
C LEU A 353 20.25 0.53 -18.08
N GLY A 354 19.63 -0.37 -18.84
CA GLY A 354 18.21 -0.31 -19.14
C GLY A 354 17.86 0.86 -20.08
N THR A 355 16.57 1.05 -20.30
CA THR A 355 16.02 2.10 -21.18
C THR A 355 15.96 3.48 -20.53
N GLY A 356 16.32 3.59 -19.27
CA GLY A 356 16.07 4.76 -18.42
C GLY A 356 14.63 4.78 -17.87
N ILE A 357 14.44 5.44 -16.72
CA ILE A 357 13.10 5.62 -16.13
C ILE A 357 12.18 6.35 -17.11
N GLY A 358 10.99 5.80 -17.38
CA GLY A 358 10.05 6.33 -18.39
C GLY A 358 10.28 5.79 -19.81
N GLY A 359 11.49 5.33 -20.18
CA GLY A 359 11.81 4.85 -21.53
C GLY A 359 11.10 3.54 -21.92
N MET A 360 10.60 2.80 -20.94
CA MET A 360 9.87 1.53 -21.13
C MET A 360 8.62 1.66 -22.01
N THR A 361 7.91 2.78 -21.92
CA THR A 361 6.66 3.03 -22.66
C THR A 361 6.86 2.99 -24.17
N LYS A 362 8.06 3.39 -24.67
CA LYS A 362 8.41 3.38 -26.09
C LYS A 362 8.42 1.96 -26.66
N TYR A 363 8.93 0.98 -25.92
CA TYR A 363 9.00 -0.40 -26.35
C TYR A 363 7.66 -1.11 -26.28
N ILE A 364 6.92 -0.93 -25.19
CA ILE A 364 5.65 -1.63 -24.97
C ILE A 364 4.55 -1.13 -25.90
N ASN A 365 4.60 0.14 -26.32
CA ASN A 365 3.59 0.74 -27.21
C ASN A 365 3.89 0.55 -28.71
N LYS A 366 5.13 0.17 -29.07
CA LYS A 366 5.62 0.17 -30.45
C LYS A 366 4.78 -0.63 -31.44
N ASP A 367 4.29 -1.80 -31.02
CA ASP A 367 3.61 -2.76 -31.90
C ASP A 367 2.28 -3.27 -31.36
N ASN A 368 1.59 -2.49 -30.53
CA ASN A 368 0.38 -2.97 -29.87
C ASN A 368 -0.90 -2.59 -30.64
N PRO A 369 -1.52 -3.51 -31.43
CA PRO A 369 -2.71 -3.20 -32.23
C PRO A 369 -3.97 -2.89 -31.43
N ILE A 370 -3.98 -3.21 -30.11
CA ILE A 370 -5.09 -2.93 -29.19
C ILE A 370 -5.17 -1.43 -28.89
N TYR A 371 -4.10 -0.70 -29.13
CA TYR A 371 -3.90 0.69 -28.69
C TYR A 371 -3.81 1.67 -29.84
N THR A 372 -4.48 1.38 -30.96
CA THR A 372 -4.66 2.38 -32.04
C THR A 372 -5.55 3.54 -31.55
N PRO A 373 -5.18 4.82 -31.79
CA PRO A 373 -6.05 5.94 -31.47
C PRO A 373 -7.42 5.78 -32.14
N PRO A 374 -8.56 6.02 -31.43
CA PRO A 374 -8.82 7.15 -30.53
C PRO A 374 -9.03 6.80 -29.05
N ILE A 375 -8.88 5.56 -28.61
CA ILE A 375 -9.13 5.17 -27.18
C ILE A 375 -7.95 5.57 -26.30
N SER A 376 -6.84 5.95 -26.89
CA SER A 376 -5.53 5.85 -26.25
C SER A 376 -4.94 7.12 -25.65
N THR A 377 -5.48 8.30 -25.86
CA THR A 377 -4.78 9.52 -25.41
C THR A 377 -4.65 9.67 -23.90
N PHE A 378 -5.48 9.01 -23.12
CA PHE A 378 -5.40 9.02 -21.64
C PHE A 378 -4.64 7.80 -21.07
N TRP A 379 -4.65 6.65 -21.75
CA TRP A 379 -4.08 5.39 -21.25
C TRP A 379 -2.77 4.98 -21.93
N ALA A 380 -2.44 5.56 -23.07
CA ALA A 380 -1.29 5.18 -23.92
C ALA A 380 0.08 5.35 -23.27
N GLY A 381 0.18 6.02 -22.13
CA GLY A 381 1.45 6.29 -21.47
C GLY A 381 1.78 5.41 -20.28
N HIS A 382 0.98 4.39 -19.96
CA HIS A 382 1.09 3.71 -18.66
C HIS A 382 1.25 2.18 -18.74
N TYR A 383 1.64 1.66 -19.91
CA TYR A 383 1.86 0.22 -20.04
C TYR A 383 3.20 -0.20 -19.49
N HIS A 384 3.18 -1.28 -18.72
CA HIS A 384 4.35 -1.86 -18.06
C HIS A 384 4.28 -3.39 -18.11
N PRO A 385 5.39 -4.12 -17.90
CA PRO A 385 5.45 -5.58 -18.08
C PRO A 385 4.69 -6.36 -16.99
N HIS A 386 3.92 -5.72 -16.12
CA HIS A 386 3.18 -6.41 -15.05
C HIS A 386 4.05 -7.36 -14.20
N ASN A 387 5.30 -7.00 -14.00
CA ASN A 387 6.25 -7.69 -13.13
C ASN A 387 7.33 -6.70 -12.72
N GLN A 388 7.46 -6.44 -11.40
CA GLN A 388 8.38 -5.43 -10.88
C GLN A 388 9.83 -5.72 -11.24
N VAL A 389 10.25 -6.98 -11.09
CA VAL A 389 11.66 -7.37 -11.32
C VAL A 389 12.05 -7.20 -12.79
N ILE A 390 11.17 -7.63 -13.71
CA ILE A 390 11.36 -7.45 -15.15
C ILE A 390 11.33 -5.96 -15.51
N GLY A 391 10.41 -5.20 -14.91
CA GLY A 391 10.30 -3.77 -15.15
C GLY A 391 11.53 -2.99 -14.68
N ASP A 392 12.09 -3.32 -13.51
CA ASP A 392 13.32 -2.69 -13.00
C ASP A 392 14.53 -3.06 -13.86
N LEU A 393 14.64 -4.32 -14.30
CA LEU A 393 15.68 -4.75 -15.23
C LEU A 393 15.57 -4.01 -16.56
N MET A 394 14.34 -3.84 -17.09
CA MET A 394 14.08 -3.11 -18.32
C MET A 394 14.43 -1.61 -18.21
N GLN A 395 14.06 -0.96 -17.10
CA GLN A 395 14.25 0.49 -16.93
C GLN A 395 15.67 0.87 -16.52
N THR A 396 16.24 0.16 -15.56
CA THR A 396 17.49 0.55 -14.89
C THR A 396 18.59 -0.52 -15.00
N GLY A 397 18.35 -1.54 -15.85
CA GLY A 397 19.31 -2.58 -16.14
C GLY A 397 19.69 -3.45 -14.93
N ILE A 398 20.88 -4.04 -14.98
CA ILE A 398 21.36 -4.90 -13.91
C ILE A 398 21.44 -4.16 -12.56
N LEU A 399 21.76 -2.88 -12.54
CA LEU A 399 21.80 -2.10 -11.30
C LEU A 399 20.44 -2.02 -10.61
N GLY A 400 19.38 -1.78 -11.37
CA GLY A 400 18.00 -1.80 -10.86
C GLY A 400 17.60 -3.18 -10.34
N LEU A 401 17.90 -4.23 -11.14
CA LEU A 401 17.66 -5.62 -10.71
C LEU A 401 18.35 -5.93 -9.39
N LEU A 402 19.63 -5.63 -9.25
CA LEU A 402 20.38 -5.89 -8.02
C LEU A 402 19.83 -5.09 -6.84
N SER A 403 19.41 -3.86 -7.04
CA SER A 403 18.85 -3.02 -5.97
C SER A 403 17.52 -3.56 -5.45
N ILE A 404 16.58 -3.91 -6.35
CA ILE A 404 15.28 -4.46 -5.93
C ILE A 404 15.42 -5.85 -5.29
N VAL A 405 16.27 -6.71 -5.84
CA VAL A 405 16.54 -8.03 -5.27
C VAL A 405 17.17 -7.90 -3.89
N SER A 406 18.16 -7.00 -3.70
CA SER A 406 18.76 -6.73 -2.40
C SER A 406 17.75 -6.25 -1.38
N LEU A 407 16.83 -5.37 -1.79
CA LEU A 407 15.74 -4.89 -0.96
C LEU A 407 14.80 -6.04 -0.55
N ILE A 408 14.37 -6.87 -1.49
CA ILE A 408 13.52 -8.04 -1.23
C ILE A 408 14.19 -9.01 -0.25
N VAL A 409 15.45 -9.36 -0.51
CA VAL A 409 16.22 -10.29 0.36
C VAL A 409 16.33 -9.71 1.77
N TYR A 410 16.63 -8.42 1.89
CA TYR A 410 16.69 -7.76 3.19
C TYR A 410 15.35 -7.80 3.91
N LEU A 411 14.22 -7.53 3.23
CA LEU A 411 12.89 -7.53 3.84
C LEU A 411 12.49 -8.92 4.33
N LEU A 412 12.79 -9.96 3.56
CA LEU A 412 12.60 -11.36 3.99
C LEU A 412 13.45 -11.66 5.24
N TYR A 413 14.74 -11.33 5.20
CA TYR A 413 15.62 -11.49 6.34
C TYR A 413 15.11 -10.72 7.57
N ALA A 414 14.75 -9.45 7.41
CA ALA A 414 14.27 -8.61 8.51
C ALA A 414 12.98 -9.14 9.13
N SER A 415 12.03 -9.60 8.31
CA SER A 415 10.75 -10.14 8.79
C SER A 415 10.91 -11.45 9.55
N ILE A 416 11.82 -12.32 9.10
CA ILE A 416 12.14 -13.60 9.74
C ILE A 416 12.93 -13.36 11.04
N SER A 417 13.96 -12.51 11.01
CA SER A 417 14.82 -12.22 12.17
C SER A 417 14.06 -11.58 13.32
N GLN A 418 13.09 -10.71 13.01
CA GLN A 418 12.19 -10.10 13.99
C GLN A 418 11.12 -11.08 14.51
N ARG A 419 11.00 -12.28 13.96
CA ARG A 419 9.95 -13.25 14.27
C ARG A 419 8.53 -12.65 14.21
N ASN A 420 8.35 -11.68 13.33
CA ASN A 420 7.09 -10.95 13.18
C ASN A 420 6.29 -11.52 12.00
N ILE A 421 5.36 -12.42 12.32
CA ILE A 421 4.53 -13.09 11.31
C ILE A 421 3.67 -12.12 10.50
N LEU A 422 3.24 -11.01 11.09
CA LEU A 422 2.46 -10.00 10.40
C LEU A 422 3.32 -9.26 9.36
N PHE A 423 4.54 -8.89 9.73
CA PHE A 423 5.49 -8.29 8.79
C PHE A 423 5.88 -9.28 7.68
N PHE A 424 6.15 -10.54 8.05
CA PHE A 424 6.45 -11.59 7.07
C PHE A 424 5.30 -11.80 6.08
N SER A 425 4.05 -11.87 6.55
CA SER A 425 2.89 -12.04 5.68
C SER A 425 2.71 -10.87 4.71
N PHE A 426 3.01 -9.65 5.13
CA PHE A 426 3.00 -8.47 4.28
C PHE A 426 4.11 -8.53 3.21
N VAL A 427 5.33 -8.93 3.58
CA VAL A 427 6.43 -9.10 2.61
C VAL A 427 6.05 -10.13 1.55
N ILE A 428 5.49 -11.28 1.95
CA ILE A 428 5.03 -12.30 1.00
C ILE A 428 3.88 -11.78 0.11
N LEU A 429 2.93 -11.04 0.67
CA LEU A 429 1.86 -10.40 -0.09
C LEU A 429 2.43 -9.48 -1.18
N TYR A 430 3.46 -8.69 -0.85
CA TYR A 430 4.12 -7.81 -1.81
C TYR A 430 4.94 -8.56 -2.86
N LEU A 431 5.60 -9.65 -2.51
CA LEU A 431 6.30 -10.50 -3.48
C LEU A 431 5.33 -11.11 -4.51
N LEU A 432 4.16 -11.57 -4.06
CA LEU A 432 3.09 -12.02 -4.94
C LEU A 432 2.63 -10.89 -5.87
N LEU A 433 2.44 -9.69 -5.32
CA LEU A 433 2.03 -8.53 -6.10
C LEU A 433 3.11 -8.15 -7.13
N MET A 434 4.37 -8.08 -6.74
CA MET A 434 5.50 -7.78 -7.62
C MET A 434 5.69 -8.80 -8.75
N SER A 435 5.21 -10.03 -8.57
CA SER A 435 5.26 -11.07 -9.61
C SER A 435 4.21 -10.90 -10.71
N ILE A 436 3.15 -10.12 -10.46
CA ILE A 436 2.02 -9.96 -11.39
C ILE A 436 1.71 -8.50 -11.75
N GLU A 437 2.35 -7.55 -11.07
CA GLU A 437 2.18 -6.10 -11.24
C GLU A 437 3.50 -5.39 -10.94
N MET A 438 3.54 -4.09 -11.26
CA MET A 438 4.63 -3.19 -10.87
C MET A 438 4.16 -2.22 -9.78
N PRO A 439 3.99 -2.66 -8.52
CA PRO A 439 3.40 -1.85 -7.47
C PRO A 439 4.23 -0.62 -7.13
N LEU A 440 5.54 -0.61 -7.36
CA LEU A 440 6.38 0.56 -7.10
C LEU A 440 6.22 1.66 -8.16
N MET A 441 5.61 1.37 -9.31
CA MET A 441 5.28 2.38 -10.33
C MET A 441 3.90 2.99 -10.14
N VAL A 442 3.04 2.39 -9.33
CA VAL A 442 1.68 2.85 -9.07
C VAL A 442 1.62 3.47 -7.69
N ASP A 443 1.11 4.70 -7.60
CA ASP A 443 1.10 5.46 -6.34
C ASP A 443 0.57 4.66 -5.14
N GLN A 444 -0.57 3.99 -5.27
CA GLN A 444 -1.15 3.20 -4.16
C GLN A 444 -0.23 2.05 -3.73
N GLY A 445 0.29 1.28 -4.69
CA GLY A 445 1.22 0.20 -4.40
C GLY A 445 2.49 0.72 -3.73
N LEU A 446 3.06 1.79 -4.26
CA LEU A 446 4.27 2.42 -3.73
C LEU A 446 4.07 2.93 -2.29
N TYR A 447 2.96 3.65 -2.03
CA TYR A 447 2.67 4.17 -0.68
C TYR A 447 2.43 3.06 0.33
N TYR A 448 1.66 2.02 -0.02
CA TYR A 448 1.50 0.85 0.85
C TYR A 448 2.83 0.20 1.20
N PHE A 449 3.67 -0.03 0.19
CA PHE A 449 4.97 -0.63 0.37
C PHE A 449 5.82 0.15 1.37
N VAL A 450 6.05 1.42 1.06
CA VAL A 450 6.97 2.26 1.84
C VAL A 450 6.42 2.50 3.25
N PHE A 451 5.11 2.78 3.38
CA PHE A 451 4.48 3.05 4.66
C PHE A 451 4.56 1.83 5.59
N VAL A 452 4.07 0.67 5.14
CA VAL A 452 3.99 -0.51 5.99
C VAL A 452 5.39 -1.01 6.38
N ILE A 453 6.34 -1.00 5.44
CA ILE A 453 7.70 -1.40 5.74
C ILE A 453 8.36 -0.42 6.70
N SER A 454 8.21 0.89 6.49
CA SER A 454 8.73 1.91 7.41
C SER A 454 8.13 1.74 8.81
N LEU A 455 6.81 1.47 8.90
CA LEU A 455 6.14 1.23 10.17
C LEU A 455 6.74 0.04 10.93
N PHE A 456 7.01 -1.09 10.25
CA PHE A 456 7.60 -2.27 10.88
C PHE A 456 9.10 -2.16 11.14
N THR A 457 9.85 -1.44 10.31
CA THR A 457 11.30 -1.26 10.50
C THR A 457 11.64 -0.19 11.53
N ALA A 458 10.84 0.85 11.67
CA ALA A 458 11.03 1.90 12.67
C ALA A 458 10.68 1.43 14.09
N ASN A 459 9.70 0.55 14.25
CA ASN A 459 9.19 0.12 15.55
C ASN A 459 9.78 -1.23 15.99
N ARG A 460 11.10 -1.37 15.97
CA ARG A 460 11.79 -2.56 16.48
C ARG A 460 11.88 -2.56 18.00
N PRO A 461 11.87 -3.75 18.66
CA PRO A 461 12.07 -3.85 20.11
C PRO A 461 13.36 -3.19 20.60
N GLU A 462 14.43 -3.23 19.81
CA GLU A 462 15.73 -2.62 20.11
C GLU A 462 15.64 -1.10 20.27
N ASN A 463 14.65 -0.47 19.63
CA ASN A 463 14.42 0.97 19.79
C ASN A 463 13.76 1.31 21.15
N GLU A 464 12.98 0.41 21.77
CA GLU A 464 12.40 0.63 23.10
C GLU A 464 13.49 0.76 24.18
N ASP A 465 14.54 -0.08 24.11
CA ASP A 465 15.65 -0.01 25.06
C ASP A 465 16.50 1.24 24.85
N TYR A 466 16.67 1.70 23.63
CA TYR A 466 17.32 2.96 23.31
C TYR A 466 16.57 4.18 23.90
N TYR A 467 15.23 4.17 23.83
CA TYR A 467 14.40 5.23 24.40
C TYR A 467 14.41 5.21 25.94
N LYS A 468 14.41 4.02 26.55
CA LYS A 468 14.60 3.91 28.01
C LYS A 468 15.93 4.49 28.42
N ALA A 469 17.02 4.20 27.71
CA ALA A 469 18.34 4.75 27.98
C ALA A 469 18.37 6.29 27.86
N ILE A 470 17.73 6.88 26.82
CA ILE A 470 17.64 8.34 26.69
C ILE A 470 16.81 8.97 27.81
N ASN A 471 15.71 8.34 28.25
CA ASN A 471 14.87 8.86 29.31
C ASN A 471 15.53 8.74 30.69
N ILE A 472 16.33 7.69 30.94
CA ILE A 472 17.15 7.58 32.16
C ILE A 472 18.18 8.72 32.21
N TRP A 473 18.80 9.07 31.10
CA TRP A 473 19.71 10.22 30.98
C TRP A 473 19.03 11.57 31.20
N ARG A 474 17.73 11.68 30.92
CA ARG A 474 16.93 12.90 31.13
C ARG A 474 16.41 13.05 32.58
N GLY A 475 16.21 11.94 33.27
CA GLY A 475 15.73 11.96 34.66
C GLY A 475 16.82 12.33 35.70
N ASN A 476 18.09 12.33 35.28
CA ASN A 476 19.24 12.68 36.14
C ASN A 476 19.81 14.08 35.85
N THR A 477 19.07 14.95 35.19
CA THR A 477 19.35 16.38 35.00
C THR A 477 18.15 17.22 35.41
#